data_eb55369344d12726a4b3ebaed88b9b63
#
_entry.id   eb55369344d12726a4b3ebaed88b9b63
#
_cell.length_a   1.000
_cell.length_b   1.000
_cell.length_c   1.000
_cell.angle_alpha   90.00
_cell.angle_beta   90.00
_cell.angle_gamma   90.00
#
_symmetry.space_group_name_H-M   'P 1'
#
loop_
_entity.id
_entity.type
_entity.pdbx_description
1 polymer ?
#
loop_
_entity_poly.entity_id
_entity_poly.type
_entity_poly.pdbx_seq_one_letter_code
_entity_poly.pdbx_strand_id
1 'polypeptide(L)'
;MPNLHLAMAPTKNMDRTEWFAEKATEIGFDELTFLKCRWSERTVIKTERIEKILVSAMKQSHKAWKPVLNEMTDFKAFLQEIEQREKASGKTMQKFICHCYDDADPAMGIAKHVGLLKDVVKSGEDVLVMVGPEGDFSIDEVKLAEAKGFQGVSLGKSRLRTETAALVAVHIMNIINQ
;
A
#
# COMPACT_ATOMS: atom_id res chain seq x y z
N MET A 1 -19.25 4.18 -0.68
CA MET A 1 -17.93 4.84 -0.74
C MET A 1 -16.86 3.79 -1.06
N PRO A 2 -15.87 4.15 -1.88
CA PRO A 2 -14.79 3.20 -2.21
C PRO A 2 -13.93 2.89 -1.00
N ASN A 3 -13.37 1.70 -0.97
CA ASN A 3 -12.42 1.27 0.05
C ASN A 3 -11.01 1.65 -0.36
N LEU A 4 -10.36 2.49 0.45
CA LEU A 4 -8.98 2.93 0.23
C LEU A 4 -8.04 2.07 1.07
N HIS A 5 -7.36 1.13 0.44
CA HIS A 5 -6.52 0.14 1.10
C HIS A 5 -5.04 0.40 0.81
N LEU A 6 -4.25 0.61 1.85
CA LEU A 6 -2.78 0.72 1.77
C LEU A 6 -2.16 -0.54 2.36
N ALA A 7 -1.33 -1.22 1.57
CA ALA A 7 -0.57 -2.37 2.03
C ALA A 7 0.92 -2.04 1.91
N MET A 8 1.65 -2.08 3.03
CA MET A 8 3.05 -1.69 3.05
C MET A 8 3.91 -2.65 3.88
N ALA A 9 5.14 -2.82 3.45
CA ALA A 9 6.14 -3.42 4.32
C ALA A 9 6.48 -2.41 5.42
N PRO A 10 6.47 -2.80 6.71
CA PRO A 10 6.86 -1.88 7.77
C PRO A 10 8.34 -1.53 7.66
N THR A 11 8.69 -0.35 8.15
CA THR A 11 10.07 0.13 8.14
C THR A 11 10.91 -0.59 9.20
N LYS A 12 12.21 -0.67 8.98
CA LYS A 12 13.14 -1.23 9.97
C LYS A 12 12.99 -0.50 11.31
N ASN A 13 13.00 0.82 11.29
CA ASN A 13 12.71 1.64 12.46
C ASN A 13 11.19 1.83 12.56
N MET A 14 10.59 1.23 13.59
CA MET A 14 9.14 1.28 13.80
C MET A 14 8.59 2.69 14.03
N ASP A 15 9.40 3.63 14.52
CA ASP A 15 8.96 5.02 14.71
C ASP A 15 8.42 5.61 13.40
N ARG A 16 9.02 5.25 12.28
CA ARG A 16 8.60 5.71 10.94
C ARG A 16 7.27 5.11 10.52
N THR A 17 7.07 3.84 10.78
CA THR A 17 5.79 3.16 10.54
C THR A 17 4.69 3.74 11.42
N GLU A 18 4.99 4.01 12.69
CA GLU A 18 4.06 4.63 13.63
C GLU A 18 3.69 6.05 13.19
N TRP A 19 4.68 6.83 12.76
CA TRP A 19 4.44 8.15 12.18
C TRP A 19 3.49 8.08 10.97
N PHE A 20 3.72 7.13 10.08
CA PHE A 20 2.84 6.90 8.93
C PHE A 20 1.41 6.60 9.39
N ALA A 21 1.24 5.66 10.34
CA ALA A 21 -0.09 5.26 10.82
C ALA A 21 -0.87 6.47 11.37
N GLU A 22 -0.20 7.34 12.12
CA GLU A 22 -0.79 8.56 12.65
C GLU A 22 -1.21 9.52 11.53
N LYS A 23 -0.29 9.85 10.64
CA LYS A 23 -0.50 10.85 9.60
C LYS A 23 -1.49 10.39 8.53
N ALA A 24 -1.43 9.12 8.15
CA ALA A 24 -2.37 8.56 7.20
C ALA A 24 -3.81 8.57 7.75
N THR A 25 -3.97 8.32 9.04
CA THR A 25 -5.28 8.39 9.69
C THR A 25 -5.83 9.82 9.69
N GLU A 26 -4.99 10.82 9.92
CA GLU A 26 -5.38 12.22 9.79
C GLU A 26 -5.89 12.56 8.39
N ILE A 27 -5.20 12.07 7.35
CA ILE A 27 -5.59 12.28 5.95
C ILE A 27 -6.90 11.53 5.65
N GLY A 28 -6.96 10.26 5.96
CA GLY A 28 -8.13 9.42 5.76
C GLY A 28 -7.90 8.31 4.75
N PHE A 29 -8.06 7.08 5.23
CA PHE A 29 -8.06 5.86 4.44
C PHE A 29 -8.83 4.79 5.21
N ASP A 30 -9.08 3.63 4.61
CA ASP A 30 -10.03 2.69 5.17
C ASP A 30 -9.39 1.40 5.70
N GLU A 31 -8.28 0.97 5.12
CA GLU A 31 -7.70 -0.33 5.46
C GLU A 31 -6.18 -0.30 5.36
N LEU A 32 -5.51 -0.93 6.34
CA LEU A 32 -4.05 -1.04 6.40
C LEU A 32 -3.65 -2.49 6.60
N THR A 33 -2.79 -2.98 5.72
CA THR A 33 -2.16 -4.30 5.84
C THR A 33 -0.64 -4.15 5.81
N PHE A 34 0.05 -4.79 6.75
CA PHE A 34 1.51 -4.86 6.72
C PHE A 34 1.95 -6.10 5.96
N LEU A 35 2.93 -5.92 5.07
CA LEU A 35 3.45 -6.97 4.18
C LEU A 35 4.82 -7.43 4.64
N LYS A 36 5.03 -8.74 4.60
CA LYS A 36 6.36 -9.34 4.71
C LYS A 36 6.85 -9.65 3.30
N CYS A 37 7.81 -8.86 2.83
CA CYS A 37 8.39 -8.96 1.50
C CYS A 37 9.77 -9.64 1.55
N ARG A 38 10.29 -10.00 0.39
CA ARG A 38 11.62 -10.65 0.26
C ARG A 38 12.71 -9.86 0.97
N TRP A 39 12.75 -8.55 0.77
CA TRP A 39 13.81 -7.68 1.29
C TRP A 39 13.39 -6.93 2.56
N SER A 40 12.32 -7.37 3.23
CA SER A 40 11.90 -6.79 4.50
C SER A 40 12.94 -7.04 5.60
N GLU A 41 13.40 -5.96 6.23
CA GLU A 41 14.24 -6.05 7.44
C GLU A 41 13.37 -6.25 8.70
N ARG A 42 12.16 -5.66 8.70
CA ARG A 42 11.18 -5.83 9.77
C ARG A 42 10.20 -6.93 9.38
N THR A 43 10.24 -8.05 10.10
CA THR A 43 9.42 -9.23 9.80
C THR A 43 8.35 -9.54 10.84
N VAL A 44 8.33 -8.78 11.93
CA VAL A 44 7.35 -8.91 13.00
C VAL A 44 6.86 -7.52 13.39
N ILE A 45 5.57 -7.38 13.60
CA ILE A 45 4.95 -6.13 14.02
C ILE A 45 3.98 -6.38 15.17
N LYS A 46 3.97 -5.47 16.14
CA LYS A 46 2.99 -5.50 17.24
C LYS A 46 1.77 -4.68 16.83
N THR A 47 0.75 -5.36 16.33
CA THR A 47 -0.47 -4.70 15.83
C THR A 47 -1.21 -3.93 16.92
N GLU A 48 -1.15 -4.38 18.17
CA GLU A 48 -1.80 -3.68 19.29
C GLU A 48 -1.34 -2.24 19.44
N ARG A 49 -0.03 -1.99 19.27
CA ARG A 49 0.52 -0.64 19.35
C ARG A 49 0.03 0.23 18.18
N ILE A 50 0.03 -0.32 16.98
CA ILE A 50 -0.48 0.38 15.80
C ILE A 50 -1.96 0.69 15.95
N GLU A 51 -2.74 -0.28 16.47
CA GLU A 51 -4.17 -0.08 16.75
C GLU A 51 -4.42 1.12 17.65
N LYS A 52 -3.65 1.26 18.72
CA LYS A 52 -3.74 2.41 19.63
C LYS A 52 -3.44 3.73 18.93
N ILE A 53 -2.45 3.74 18.04
CA ILE A 53 -2.08 4.93 17.26
C ILE A 53 -3.23 5.32 16.32
N LEU A 54 -3.84 4.35 15.64
CA LEU A 54 -4.99 4.60 14.76
C LEU A 54 -6.17 5.20 15.54
N VAL A 55 -6.48 4.65 16.70
CA VAL A 55 -7.55 5.16 17.57
C VAL A 55 -7.27 6.59 18.01
N SER A 56 -6.06 6.86 18.50
CA SER A 56 -5.67 8.18 18.96
C SER A 56 -5.73 9.22 17.83
N ALA A 57 -5.19 8.88 16.66
CA ALA A 57 -5.20 9.77 15.51
C ALA A 57 -6.61 10.02 14.97
N MET A 58 -7.47 9.00 14.98
CA MET A 58 -8.88 9.14 14.61
C MET A 58 -9.58 10.16 15.49
N LYS A 59 -9.41 10.05 16.81
CA LYS A 59 -10.03 10.97 17.78
C LYS A 59 -9.53 12.39 17.60
N GLN A 60 -8.22 12.57 17.45
CA GLN A 60 -7.60 13.88 17.32
C GLN A 60 -7.99 14.58 16.02
N SER A 61 -8.17 13.83 14.94
CA SER A 61 -8.54 14.36 13.63
C SER A 61 -10.06 14.45 13.40
N HIS A 62 -10.85 14.11 14.41
CA HIS A 62 -12.32 14.10 14.36
C HIS A 62 -12.89 13.20 13.26
N LYS A 63 -12.21 12.09 12.95
CA LYS A 63 -12.72 11.10 12.01
C LYS A 63 -13.83 10.27 12.65
N ALA A 64 -14.84 9.92 11.85
CA ALA A 64 -16.01 9.18 12.32
C ALA A 64 -15.71 7.68 12.51
N TRP A 65 -14.71 7.15 11.82
CA TRP A 65 -14.33 5.74 11.90
C TRP A 65 -12.82 5.56 11.88
N LYS A 66 -12.39 4.43 12.41
CA LYS A 66 -10.98 4.02 12.44
C LYS A 66 -10.70 3.14 11.22
N PRO A 67 -9.52 3.27 10.60
CA PRO A 67 -9.11 2.32 9.56
C PRO A 67 -9.08 0.88 10.12
N VAL A 68 -9.44 -0.08 9.27
CA VAL A 68 -9.30 -1.50 9.61
C VAL A 68 -7.83 -1.87 9.55
N LEU A 69 -7.31 -2.45 10.61
CA LEU A 69 -5.94 -2.95 10.67
C LEU A 69 -5.94 -4.46 10.53
N ASN A 70 -5.28 -4.96 9.50
CA ASN A 70 -5.10 -6.40 9.28
C ASN A 70 -3.78 -6.88 9.89
N GLU A 71 -3.69 -8.18 10.14
CA GLU A 71 -2.44 -8.80 10.58
C GLU A 71 -1.38 -8.75 9.48
N MET A 72 -0.11 -8.77 9.90
CA MET A 72 1.00 -8.85 8.95
C MET A 72 0.90 -10.12 8.13
N THR A 73 1.04 -10.02 6.82
CA THR A 73 0.79 -11.10 5.87
C THR A 73 1.97 -11.22 4.91
N ASP A 74 2.37 -12.45 4.59
CA ASP A 74 3.36 -12.68 3.55
C ASP A 74 2.85 -12.15 2.21
N PHE A 75 3.75 -11.60 1.41
CA PHE A 75 3.42 -11.01 0.13
C PHE A 75 2.58 -11.92 -0.77
N LYS A 76 3.01 -13.17 -0.95
CA LYS A 76 2.26 -14.15 -1.78
C LYS A 76 0.88 -14.45 -1.21
N ALA A 77 0.79 -14.64 0.10
CA ALA A 77 -0.48 -14.91 0.77
C ALA A 77 -1.44 -13.72 0.61
N PHE A 78 -0.92 -12.51 0.69
CA PHE A 78 -1.71 -11.29 0.49
C PHE A 78 -2.30 -11.23 -0.92
N LEU A 79 -1.52 -11.51 -1.94
CA LEU A 79 -2.02 -11.55 -3.32
C LEU A 79 -3.16 -12.55 -3.48
N GLN A 80 -3.05 -13.72 -2.85
CA GLN A 80 -4.11 -14.74 -2.85
C GLN A 80 -5.36 -14.26 -2.14
N GLU A 81 -5.23 -13.61 -0.97
CA GLU A 81 -6.36 -13.04 -0.24
C GLU A 81 -7.12 -12.01 -1.07
N ILE A 82 -6.40 -11.13 -1.76
CA ILE A 82 -7.03 -10.10 -2.61
C ILE A 82 -7.79 -10.75 -3.77
N GLU A 83 -7.19 -11.73 -4.42
CA GLU A 83 -7.87 -12.48 -5.49
C GLU A 83 -9.14 -13.15 -4.98
N GLN A 84 -9.10 -13.75 -3.80
CA GLN A 84 -10.27 -14.38 -3.18
C GLN A 84 -11.35 -13.36 -2.81
N ARG A 85 -10.96 -12.18 -2.32
CA ARG A 85 -11.92 -11.08 -2.03
C ARG A 85 -12.66 -10.66 -3.30
N GLU A 86 -11.94 -10.49 -4.41
CA GLU A 86 -12.55 -10.13 -5.68
C GLU A 86 -13.53 -11.20 -6.16
N LYS A 87 -13.15 -12.47 -6.07
CA LYS A 87 -14.03 -13.59 -6.43
C LYS A 87 -15.27 -13.65 -5.56
N ALA A 88 -15.11 -13.48 -4.24
CA ALA A 88 -16.22 -13.56 -3.29
C ALA A 88 -17.22 -12.40 -3.45
N SER A 89 -16.74 -11.20 -3.75
CA SER A 89 -17.58 -10.02 -3.91
C SER A 89 -18.15 -9.86 -5.32
N GLY A 90 -17.54 -10.52 -6.30
CA GLY A 90 -17.87 -10.32 -7.71
C GLY A 90 -17.44 -8.97 -8.26
N LYS A 91 -16.66 -8.20 -7.49
CA LYS A 91 -16.16 -6.87 -7.86
C LYS A 91 -14.66 -6.89 -8.00
N THR A 92 -14.15 -6.23 -9.03
CA THR A 92 -12.72 -5.96 -9.17
C THR A 92 -12.37 -4.64 -8.50
N MET A 93 -11.14 -4.53 -8.01
CA MET A 93 -10.60 -3.28 -7.47
C MET A 93 -9.42 -2.82 -8.32
N GLN A 94 -9.12 -1.55 -8.25
CA GLN A 94 -7.89 -1.02 -8.81
C GLN A 94 -6.72 -1.49 -7.94
N LYS A 95 -5.69 -2.06 -8.57
CA LYS A 95 -4.55 -2.65 -7.84
C LYS A 95 -3.25 -2.09 -8.41
N PHE A 96 -2.48 -1.43 -7.55
CA PHE A 96 -1.23 -0.79 -7.94
C PHE A 96 -0.07 -1.22 -7.05
N ILE A 97 1.11 -1.33 -7.65
CA ILE A 97 2.36 -1.61 -6.96
C ILE A 97 3.36 -0.49 -7.25
N CYS A 98 3.86 0.13 -6.18
CA CYS A 98 4.86 1.19 -6.25
C CYS A 98 6.25 0.56 -6.15
N HIS A 99 6.94 0.40 -7.28
CA HIS A 99 8.30 -0.12 -7.34
C HIS A 99 9.19 0.84 -8.14
N CYS A 100 10.51 0.70 -8.01
CA CYS A 100 11.48 1.62 -8.61
C CYS A 100 12.20 1.04 -9.82
N TYR A 101 11.58 0.09 -10.54
CA TYR A 101 12.20 -0.59 -11.69
C TYR A 101 11.74 -0.03 -13.04
N ASP A 102 11.30 1.22 -13.10
CA ASP A 102 10.75 1.80 -14.33
C ASP A 102 11.76 1.85 -15.48
N ASP A 103 13.01 2.16 -15.18
CA ASP A 103 14.12 2.17 -16.14
C ASP A 103 14.85 0.82 -16.20
N ALA A 104 14.24 -0.23 -15.70
CA ALA A 104 14.84 -1.55 -15.66
C ALA A 104 15.08 -2.11 -17.06
N ASP A 105 16.12 -2.95 -17.16
CA ASP A 105 16.40 -3.69 -18.38
C ASP A 105 15.16 -4.52 -18.78
N PRO A 106 14.71 -4.46 -20.05
CA PRO A 106 13.61 -5.31 -20.55
C PRO A 106 13.82 -6.80 -20.27
N ALA A 107 15.07 -7.24 -20.11
CA ALA A 107 15.38 -8.63 -19.74
C ALA A 107 14.85 -9.04 -18.36
N MET A 108 14.50 -8.10 -17.48
CA MET A 108 13.90 -8.40 -16.18
C MET A 108 12.50 -9.00 -16.29
N GLY A 109 11.82 -8.80 -17.42
CA GLY A 109 10.52 -9.41 -17.69
C GLY A 109 9.37 -8.78 -16.93
N ILE A 110 9.51 -7.52 -16.51
CA ILE A 110 8.43 -6.74 -15.90
C ILE A 110 8.00 -5.60 -16.81
N ALA A 111 6.75 -5.18 -16.70
CA ALA A 111 6.22 -4.06 -17.46
C ALA A 111 6.77 -2.73 -16.90
N LYS A 112 6.86 -1.71 -17.77
CA LYS A 112 7.11 -0.35 -17.33
C LYS A 112 5.93 0.17 -16.52
N HIS A 113 6.15 1.19 -15.70
CA HIS A 113 5.07 1.88 -15.01
C HIS A 113 4.01 2.37 -16.02
N VAL A 114 2.73 2.21 -15.67
CA VAL A 114 1.63 2.70 -16.50
C VAL A 114 1.48 4.21 -16.42
N GLY A 115 2.08 4.85 -15.43
CA GLY A 115 2.05 6.28 -15.22
C GLY A 115 2.24 6.64 -13.75
N LEU A 116 1.94 7.90 -13.44
CA LEU A 116 1.91 8.36 -12.06
C LEU A 116 0.62 7.91 -11.39
N LEU A 117 0.69 7.47 -10.14
CA LEU A 117 -0.49 7.03 -9.40
C LEU A 117 -1.61 8.08 -9.46
N LYS A 118 -1.28 9.36 -9.28
CA LYS A 118 -2.25 10.45 -9.31
C LYS A 118 -3.04 10.56 -10.62
N ASP A 119 -2.48 10.07 -11.71
CA ASP A 119 -3.08 10.18 -13.05
C ASP A 119 -3.88 8.93 -13.43
N VAL A 120 -3.64 7.79 -12.78
CA VAL A 120 -4.25 6.52 -13.15
C VAL A 120 -5.32 6.04 -12.18
N VAL A 121 -5.34 6.52 -10.94
CA VAL A 121 -6.40 6.18 -9.99
C VAL A 121 -7.72 6.81 -10.45
N LYS A 122 -8.77 6.01 -10.46
CA LYS A 122 -10.13 6.46 -10.79
C LYS A 122 -10.93 6.67 -9.51
N SER A 123 -11.67 7.77 -9.45
CA SER A 123 -12.59 8.06 -8.35
C SER A 123 -13.76 7.09 -8.32
N GLY A 124 -14.23 6.77 -7.13
CA GLY A 124 -15.46 6.00 -6.94
C GLY A 124 -15.31 4.49 -6.98
N GLU A 125 -14.11 3.99 -7.20
CA GLU A 125 -13.81 2.54 -7.22
C GLU A 125 -12.86 2.17 -6.10
N ASP A 126 -13.01 0.98 -5.54
CA ASP A 126 -12.07 0.45 -4.55
C ASP A 126 -10.66 0.45 -5.12
N VAL A 127 -9.69 0.83 -4.29
CA VAL A 127 -8.30 0.92 -4.71
C VAL A 127 -7.37 0.36 -3.64
N LEU A 128 -6.40 -0.43 -4.09
CA LEU A 128 -5.34 -1.01 -3.27
C LEU A 128 -3.99 -0.57 -3.84
N VAL A 129 -3.16 0.01 -2.98
CA VAL A 129 -1.78 0.39 -3.34
C VAL A 129 -0.81 -0.35 -2.43
N MET A 130 0.18 -1.02 -3.02
CA MET A 130 1.26 -1.69 -2.29
C MET A 130 2.54 -0.87 -2.34
N VAL A 131 3.19 -0.74 -1.18
CA VAL A 131 4.48 -0.05 -1.02
C VAL A 131 5.47 -1.00 -0.35
N GLY A 132 6.65 -1.16 -0.94
CA GLY A 132 7.66 -2.11 -0.49
C GLY A 132 8.54 -1.59 0.65
N PRO A 133 9.42 -2.48 1.16
CA PRO A 133 10.39 -2.11 2.18
C PRO A 133 11.48 -1.20 1.61
N GLU A 134 12.42 -0.80 2.46
CA GLU A 134 13.55 0.06 2.07
C GLU A 134 14.35 -0.52 0.90
N GLY A 135 14.46 -1.84 0.81
CA GLY A 135 15.13 -2.54 -0.30
C GLY A 135 14.25 -2.76 -1.53
N ASP A 136 13.05 -2.19 -1.57
CA ASP A 136 12.07 -2.37 -2.63
C ASP A 136 11.47 -3.79 -2.67
N PHE A 137 10.51 -4.02 -3.56
CA PHE A 137 10.04 -5.35 -3.90
C PHE A 137 11.11 -6.06 -4.73
N SER A 138 11.18 -7.38 -4.66
CA SER A 138 12.01 -8.14 -5.60
C SER A 138 11.35 -8.18 -6.98
N ILE A 139 12.15 -8.47 -8.00
CA ILE A 139 11.65 -8.64 -9.37
C ILE A 139 10.58 -9.74 -9.43
N ASP A 140 10.80 -10.85 -8.70
CA ASP A 140 9.83 -11.94 -8.65
C ASP A 140 8.51 -11.51 -8.01
N GLU A 141 8.56 -10.66 -6.99
CA GLU A 141 7.36 -10.11 -6.37
C GLU A 141 6.59 -9.21 -7.33
N VAL A 142 7.28 -8.37 -8.09
CA VAL A 142 6.64 -7.53 -9.10
C VAL A 142 5.97 -8.39 -10.17
N LYS A 143 6.63 -9.43 -10.65
CA LYS A 143 6.06 -10.38 -11.62
C LYS A 143 4.80 -11.05 -11.10
N LEU A 144 4.83 -11.51 -9.85
CA LEU A 144 3.68 -12.14 -9.21
C LEU A 144 2.50 -11.15 -9.09
N ALA A 145 2.78 -9.91 -8.69
CA ALA A 145 1.76 -8.87 -8.60
C ALA A 145 1.14 -8.59 -9.98
N GLU A 146 1.96 -8.45 -11.01
CA GLU A 146 1.48 -8.24 -12.39
C GLU A 146 0.58 -9.39 -12.85
N ALA A 147 0.95 -10.63 -12.54
CA ALA A 147 0.15 -11.82 -12.87
C ALA A 147 -1.21 -11.81 -12.16
N LYS A 148 -1.35 -11.08 -11.08
CA LYS A 148 -2.60 -10.92 -10.31
C LYS A 148 -3.33 -9.61 -10.63
N GLY A 149 -2.93 -8.92 -11.69
CA GLY A 149 -3.61 -7.72 -12.16
C GLY A 149 -3.16 -6.42 -11.54
N PHE A 150 -2.06 -6.41 -10.77
CA PHE A 150 -1.47 -5.17 -10.27
C PHE A 150 -0.72 -4.46 -11.38
N GLN A 151 -0.83 -3.14 -11.42
CA GLN A 151 -0.10 -2.30 -12.36
C GLN A 151 0.99 -1.52 -11.62
N GLY A 152 2.20 -1.50 -12.18
CA GLY A 152 3.30 -0.72 -11.66
C GLY A 152 3.05 0.77 -11.88
N VAL A 153 3.24 1.56 -10.82
CA VAL A 153 3.05 3.02 -10.86
C VAL A 153 4.21 3.73 -10.18
N SER A 154 4.42 4.98 -10.58
CA SER A 154 5.34 5.90 -9.94
C SER A 154 4.56 6.90 -9.07
N LEU A 155 5.17 7.35 -7.99
CA LEU A 155 4.65 8.44 -7.16
C LEU A 155 5.24 9.80 -7.55
N GLY A 156 6.21 9.81 -8.44
CA GLY A 156 6.91 11.00 -8.90
C GLY A 156 8.39 10.72 -9.15
N LYS A 157 9.14 11.77 -9.45
CA LYS A 157 10.57 11.65 -9.78
C LYS A 157 11.47 11.49 -8.56
N SER A 158 11.02 11.94 -7.39
CA SER A 158 11.82 11.90 -6.16
C SER A 158 11.88 10.50 -5.60
N ARG A 159 13.05 10.12 -5.08
CA ARG A 159 13.19 8.86 -4.34
C ARG A 159 12.64 9.06 -2.94
N LEU A 160 11.53 8.41 -2.63
CA LEU A 160 10.85 8.52 -1.35
C LEU A 160 11.22 7.36 -0.43
N ARG A 161 11.33 7.63 0.88
CA ARG A 161 11.39 6.57 1.88
C ARG A 161 10.06 5.84 1.92
N THR A 162 10.06 4.60 2.43
CA THR A 162 8.86 3.76 2.50
C THR A 162 7.68 4.48 3.17
N GLU A 163 7.89 5.08 4.33
CA GLU A 163 6.83 5.78 5.06
C GLU A 163 6.31 7.00 4.31
N THR A 164 7.17 7.72 3.63
CA THR A 164 6.77 8.86 2.80
C THR A 164 6.01 8.40 1.57
N ALA A 165 6.48 7.36 0.91
CA ALA A 165 5.79 6.78 -0.24
C ALA A 165 4.38 6.30 0.13
N ALA A 166 4.27 5.62 1.27
CA ALA A 166 2.98 5.14 1.77
C ALA A 166 2.03 6.32 2.08
N LEU A 167 2.53 7.38 2.70
CA LEU A 167 1.72 8.56 3.01
C LEU A 167 1.26 9.28 1.75
N VAL A 168 2.15 9.44 0.77
CA VAL A 168 1.82 10.03 -0.53
C VAL A 168 0.74 9.21 -1.24
N ALA A 169 0.86 7.88 -1.23
CA ALA A 169 -0.14 6.99 -1.83
C ALA A 169 -1.52 7.16 -1.15
N VAL A 170 -1.56 7.21 0.19
CA VAL A 170 -2.80 7.46 0.93
C VAL A 170 -3.40 8.81 0.54
N HIS A 171 -2.58 9.86 0.49
CA HIS A 171 -3.09 11.19 0.13
C HIS A 171 -3.66 11.22 -1.29
N ILE A 172 -2.99 10.59 -2.25
CA ILE A 172 -3.48 10.50 -3.63
C ILE A 172 -4.82 9.77 -3.69
N MET A 173 -4.94 8.61 -3.04
CA MET A 173 -6.20 7.87 -2.99
C MET A 173 -7.32 8.71 -2.38
N ASN A 174 -7.01 9.42 -1.31
CA ASN A 174 -7.99 10.24 -0.60
C ASN A 174 -8.45 11.43 -1.43
N ILE A 175 -7.49 12.23 -1.95
CA ILE A 175 -7.83 13.48 -2.64
C ILE A 175 -8.63 13.23 -3.93
N ILE A 176 -8.39 12.14 -4.62
CA ILE A 176 -9.11 11.78 -5.84
C ILE A 176 -10.54 11.35 -5.53
N ASN A 177 -10.82 10.91 -4.30
CA ASN A 177 -12.13 10.44 -3.88
C ASN A 177 -12.91 11.44 -3.00
N GLN A 178 -12.48 12.69 -2.94
CA GLN A 178 -13.19 13.76 -2.24
C GLN A 178 -14.31 14.38 -3.05
#